data_07d047d7dfca5ed21484fbe646e80bb5
#
_entry.id   07d047d7dfca5ed21484fbe646e80bb5
#
_cell.length_a   1.000
_cell.length_b   1.000
_cell.length_c   1.000
_cell.angle_alpha   90.00
_cell.angle_beta   90.00
_cell.angle_gamma   90.00
#
_symmetry.space_group_name_H-M   'P 1'
#
loop_
_entity.id
_entity.type
_entity.pdbx_description
1 polymer ?
#
loop_
_entity_poly.entity_id
_entity_poly.type
_entity_poly.pdbx_seq_one_letter_code
_entity_poly.pdbx_strand_id
1 'polypeptide(L)'
;SAGFNPPGDDYIAIVRVEGTIQEQTVTGMFDVPVGYQHLTTMDYIDNLMSDSNNQGILLYVDSPGGTVYESEELYLKLKEYKEQTGRPVWDYMAHYAASGGYLISMAADKIYANPNTTTGSIGVIMSGYDLSGLYEKLGIRYVSITSGDFKDSSKLTDEQIAVFQEQVDEYYSKFVKIVAEGRGMSEDEVKTLADGRVYTADQALG
;
A
#
# COMPACT_ATOMS: atom_id res chain seq x y z
N SER A 1 8.58 15.13 16.16
CA SER A 1 9.36 14.05 15.54
C SER A 1 10.45 13.64 16.52
N ALA A 2 10.48 12.35 16.88
CA ALA A 2 11.66 11.80 17.54
C ALA A 2 12.84 12.04 16.58
N GLY A 3 13.87 12.75 17.04
CA GLY A 3 14.97 13.15 16.18
C GLY A 3 15.64 11.94 15.54
N PHE A 4 15.93 12.00 14.26
CA PHE A 4 16.77 11.00 13.58
C PHE A 4 18.14 10.96 14.26
N ASN A 5 18.50 9.81 14.78
CA ASN A 5 19.77 9.60 15.50
C ASN A 5 20.42 8.29 15.01
N PRO A 6 21.06 8.31 13.83
CA PRO A 6 21.67 7.13 13.25
C PRO A 6 22.95 6.70 13.99
N PRO A 7 23.39 5.45 13.78
CA PRO A 7 24.71 5.00 14.22
C PRO A 7 25.85 5.85 13.63
N GLY A 8 26.97 5.95 14.34
CA GLY A 8 28.15 6.64 13.85
C GLY A 8 28.98 5.86 12.81
N ASP A 9 28.70 4.56 12.66
CA ASP A 9 29.37 3.66 11.72
C ASP A 9 28.41 3.21 10.62
N ASP A 10 28.89 2.53 9.60
CA ASP A 10 28.09 1.98 8.51
C ASP A 10 27.01 1.04 9.03
N TYR A 11 25.77 1.18 8.49
CA TYR A 11 24.61 0.40 8.93
C TYR A 11 23.60 0.15 7.83
N ILE A 12 22.78 -0.88 8.03
CA ILE A 12 21.54 -1.14 7.28
C ILE A 12 20.35 -0.67 8.13
N ALA A 13 19.51 0.15 7.55
CA ALA A 13 18.31 0.63 8.23
C ALA A 13 17.16 -0.38 8.07
N ILE A 14 16.38 -0.60 9.13
CA ILE A 14 15.14 -1.35 9.05
C ILE A 14 13.98 -0.35 8.93
N VAL A 15 13.27 -0.41 7.81
CA VAL A 15 12.00 0.32 7.60
C VAL A 15 10.85 -0.65 7.84
N ARG A 16 10.08 -0.42 8.92
CA ARG A 16 8.96 -1.28 9.29
C ARG A 16 7.65 -0.76 8.75
N VAL A 17 6.91 -1.65 8.07
CA VAL A 17 5.55 -1.40 7.61
C VAL A 17 4.66 -2.45 8.24
N GLU A 18 4.06 -2.10 9.37
CA GLU A 18 3.26 -3.00 10.20
C GLU A 18 1.82 -2.48 10.30
N GLY A 19 0.86 -3.35 9.99
CA GLY A 19 -0.57 -3.01 9.95
C GLY A 19 -1.00 -2.35 8.63
N THR A 20 -2.16 -1.69 8.66
CA THR A 20 -2.77 -1.09 7.46
C THR A 20 -1.96 0.12 6.99
N ILE A 21 -1.62 0.13 5.70
CA ILE A 21 -1.00 1.28 5.04
C ILE A 21 -2.08 2.32 4.78
N GLN A 22 -1.98 3.46 5.44
CA GLN A 22 -3.00 4.50 5.41
C GLN A 22 -2.40 5.87 5.73
N GLU A 23 -3.20 6.91 5.54
CA GLU A 23 -2.83 8.26 5.92
C GLU A 23 -2.35 8.34 7.38
N GLN A 24 -1.44 9.28 7.65
CA GLN A 24 -0.90 9.52 8.98
C GLN A 24 -2.02 9.75 10.00
N THR A 25 -2.10 8.90 11.01
CA THR A 25 -3.02 9.10 12.13
C THR A 25 -2.55 10.24 13.02
N VAL A 26 -3.43 11.19 13.27
CA VAL A 26 -3.19 12.22 14.27
C VAL A 26 -3.60 11.66 15.63
N THR A 27 -2.64 11.52 16.52
CA THR A 27 -2.87 11.06 17.88
C THR A 27 -2.98 12.24 18.83
N GLY A 28 -3.77 12.10 19.91
CA GLY A 28 -3.82 13.08 21.00
C GLY A 28 -2.46 13.20 21.72
N MET A 29 -2.31 14.23 22.57
CA MET A 29 -1.05 14.53 23.27
C MET A 29 -0.52 13.36 24.13
N PHE A 30 -1.39 12.44 24.53
CA PHE A 30 -1.05 11.30 25.40
C PHE A 30 -1.15 9.93 24.69
N ASP A 31 -1.50 9.93 23.40
CA ASP A 31 -1.66 8.71 22.65
C ASP A 31 -0.33 8.28 22.04
N VAL A 32 -0.03 6.99 22.13
CA VAL A 32 1.09 6.39 21.38
C VAL A 32 0.57 5.96 20.02
N PRO A 33 1.16 6.44 18.92
CA PRO A 33 0.77 5.99 17.58
C PRO A 33 0.91 4.46 17.47
N VAL A 34 -0.13 3.80 16.98
CA VAL A 34 -0.16 2.35 16.79
C VAL A 34 -0.22 2.04 15.29
N GLY A 35 0.60 1.09 14.85
CA GLY A 35 0.67 0.66 13.46
C GLY A 35 1.48 1.61 12.58
N TYR A 36 1.26 1.51 11.27
CA TYR A 36 1.99 2.25 10.25
C TYR A 36 1.77 3.76 10.37
N GLN A 37 2.85 4.53 10.31
CA GLN A 37 2.87 5.99 10.37
C GLN A 37 3.47 6.55 9.09
N HIS A 38 2.63 6.95 8.15
CA HIS A 38 3.04 7.24 6.77
C HIS A 38 4.08 8.36 6.68
N LEU A 39 3.75 9.55 7.17
CA LEU A 39 4.66 10.71 7.10
C LEU A 39 5.98 10.47 7.85
N THR A 40 5.91 9.78 9.00
CA THR A 40 7.11 9.43 9.76
C THR A 40 8.00 8.47 8.96
N THR A 41 7.42 7.52 8.26
CA THR A 41 8.16 6.57 7.41
C THR A 41 8.80 7.29 6.22
N MET A 42 8.06 8.20 5.57
CA MET A 42 8.56 9.00 4.45
C MET A 42 9.75 9.87 4.88
N ASP A 43 9.59 10.62 5.98
CA ASP A 43 10.66 11.44 6.57
C ASP A 43 11.88 10.61 6.98
N TYR A 44 11.65 9.39 7.49
CA TYR A 44 12.75 8.49 7.86
C TYR A 44 13.56 8.09 6.62
N ILE A 45 12.92 7.73 5.52
CA ILE A 45 13.62 7.38 4.27
C ILE A 45 14.36 8.59 3.70
N ASP A 46 13.81 9.81 3.77
CA ASP A 46 14.50 11.04 3.36
C ASP A 46 15.78 11.27 4.18
N ASN A 47 15.71 11.05 5.49
CA ASN A 47 16.89 11.13 6.36
C ASN A 47 17.95 10.07 5.99
N LEU A 48 17.53 8.83 5.67
CA LEU A 48 18.43 7.78 5.23
C LEU A 48 19.14 8.12 3.91
N MET A 49 18.43 8.75 2.97
CA MET A 49 19.07 9.22 1.72
C MET A 49 20.21 10.20 1.97
N SER A 50 20.05 11.06 2.97
CA SER A 50 21.02 12.10 3.32
C SER A 50 22.16 11.61 4.20
N ASP A 51 22.05 10.44 4.82
CA ASP A 51 23.07 9.87 5.72
C ASP A 51 24.07 9.01 4.95
N SER A 52 25.33 9.44 4.93
CA SER A 52 26.41 8.72 4.23
C SER A 52 26.76 7.36 4.85
N ASN A 53 26.47 7.14 6.13
CA ASN A 53 26.73 5.87 6.82
C ASN A 53 25.66 4.81 6.55
N ASN A 54 24.49 5.22 6.04
CA ASN A 54 23.49 4.26 5.63
C ASN A 54 23.93 3.52 4.37
N GLN A 55 23.94 2.18 4.40
CA GLN A 55 24.40 1.32 3.29
C GLN A 55 23.25 0.59 2.58
N GLY A 56 22.02 0.70 3.06
CA GLY A 56 20.86 0.08 2.47
C GLY A 56 19.67 0.06 3.40
N ILE A 57 18.54 -0.44 2.88
CA ILE A 57 17.30 -0.62 3.62
C ILE A 57 16.95 -2.11 3.65
N LEU A 58 16.59 -2.61 4.83
CA LEU A 58 15.79 -3.80 5.00
C LEU A 58 14.34 -3.37 5.25
N LEU A 59 13.49 -3.52 4.25
CA LEU A 59 12.05 -3.30 4.38
C LEU A 59 11.44 -4.50 5.10
N TYR A 60 10.83 -4.28 6.26
CA TYR A 60 10.11 -5.32 7.00
C TYR A 60 8.62 -5.10 6.82
N VAL A 61 7.94 -6.04 6.15
CA VAL A 61 6.52 -5.92 5.82
C VAL A 61 5.70 -6.94 6.60
N ASP A 62 4.78 -6.43 7.43
CA ASP A 62 3.72 -7.21 8.09
C ASP A 62 2.40 -6.47 7.94
N SER A 63 1.88 -6.46 6.71
CA SER A 63 0.76 -5.60 6.31
C SER A 63 -0.21 -6.31 5.36
N PRO A 64 -1.52 -6.19 5.60
CA PRO A 64 -2.55 -6.63 4.66
C PRO A 64 -2.69 -5.69 3.45
N GLY A 65 -1.92 -4.60 3.41
CA GLY A 65 -2.09 -3.50 2.47
C GLY A 65 -2.89 -2.34 3.07
N GLY A 66 -3.54 -1.59 2.21
CA GLY A 66 -4.31 -0.41 2.63
C GLY A 66 -4.71 0.46 1.46
N THR A 67 -4.58 1.79 1.62
CA THR A 67 -4.97 2.74 0.59
C THR A 67 -4.01 2.69 -0.60
N VAL A 68 -4.54 2.96 -1.79
CA VAL A 68 -3.77 2.99 -3.03
C VAL A 68 -2.72 4.10 -2.98
N TYR A 69 -3.13 5.29 -2.50
CA TYR A 69 -2.28 6.48 -2.50
C TYR A 69 -1.01 6.27 -1.66
N GLU A 70 -1.14 5.92 -0.38
CA GLU A 70 0.00 5.77 0.52
C GLU A 70 0.88 4.56 0.15
N SER A 71 0.28 3.51 -0.40
CA SER A 71 1.04 2.35 -0.87
C SER A 71 1.92 2.71 -2.08
N GLU A 72 1.36 3.43 -3.06
CA GLU A 72 2.12 3.88 -4.23
C GLU A 72 3.18 4.93 -3.85
N GLU A 73 2.84 5.88 -2.95
CA GLU A 73 3.77 6.91 -2.49
C GLU A 73 4.98 6.30 -1.78
N LEU A 74 4.77 5.30 -0.92
CA LEU A 74 5.88 4.58 -0.27
C LEU A 74 6.71 3.78 -1.29
N TYR A 75 6.05 3.09 -2.24
CA TYR A 75 6.76 2.40 -3.33
C TYR A 75 7.67 3.37 -4.09
N LEU A 76 7.15 4.53 -4.50
CA LEU A 76 7.90 5.54 -5.22
C LEU A 76 9.05 6.11 -4.38
N LYS A 77 8.84 6.32 -3.08
CA LYS A 77 9.89 6.78 -2.15
C LYS A 77 11.03 5.77 -2.03
N LEU A 78 10.75 4.48 -1.97
CA LEU A 78 11.77 3.42 -1.96
C LEU A 78 12.53 3.36 -3.29
N LYS A 79 11.85 3.57 -4.41
CA LYS A 79 12.47 3.68 -5.74
C LYS A 79 13.39 4.90 -5.80
N GLU A 80 12.91 6.06 -5.33
CA GLU A 80 13.70 7.29 -5.23
C GLU A 80 14.97 7.08 -4.39
N TYR A 81 14.86 6.43 -3.22
CA TYR A 81 16.01 6.08 -2.40
C TYR A 81 17.08 5.30 -3.18
N LYS A 82 16.66 4.26 -3.92
CA LYS A 82 17.59 3.46 -4.75
C LYS A 82 18.24 4.29 -5.85
N GLU A 83 17.45 5.09 -6.56
CA GLU A 83 17.91 5.89 -7.68
C GLU A 83 18.90 6.98 -7.25
N GLN A 84 18.63 7.67 -6.14
CA GLN A 84 19.46 8.75 -5.66
C GLN A 84 20.73 8.28 -4.95
N THR A 85 20.66 7.15 -4.23
CA THR A 85 21.78 6.67 -3.42
C THR A 85 22.60 5.55 -4.05
N GLY A 86 22.02 4.81 -4.99
CA GLY A 86 22.60 3.56 -5.52
C GLY A 86 22.65 2.41 -4.50
N ARG A 87 22.01 2.56 -3.34
CA ARG A 87 22.02 1.57 -2.25
C ARG A 87 20.89 0.58 -2.40
N PRO A 88 21.08 -0.69 -1.96
CA PRO A 88 20.08 -1.72 -2.12
C PRO A 88 18.90 -1.56 -1.14
N VAL A 89 17.74 -2.01 -1.59
CA VAL A 89 16.58 -2.28 -0.75
C VAL A 89 16.28 -3.78 -0.81
N TRP A 90 16.32 -4.45 0.34
CA TRP A 90 15.89 -5.83 0.48
C TRP A 90 14.60 -5.86 1.28
N ASP A 91 13.74 -6.83 1.00
CA ASP A 91 12.46 -6.98 1.66
C ASP A 91 12.38 -8.28 2.44
N TYR A 92 11.78 -8.23 3.61
CA TYR A 92 11.38 -9.38 4.38
C TYR A 92 9.88 -9.34 4.66
N MET A 93 9.14 -10.26 4.06
CA MET A 93 7.72 -10.45 4.28
C MET A 93 7.50 -11.33 5.51
N ALA A 94 6.83 -10.76 6.54
CA ALA A 94 6.53 -11.45 7.79
C ALA A 94 5.21 -12.26 7.68
N HIS A 95 4.20 -11.99 8.53
CA HIS A 95 2.94 -12.74 8.49
C HIS A 95 2.14 -12.43 7.22
N TYR A 96 2.04 -11.14 6.89
CA TYR A 96 1.30 -10.64 5.73
C TYR A 96 2.16 -9.68 4.91
N ALA A 97 2.15 -9.84 3.61
CA ALA A 97 2.63 -8.86 2.65
C ALA A 97 1.69 -8.92 1.44
N ALA A 98 0.48 -8.40 1.62
CA ALA A 98 -0.62 -8.56 0.67
C ALA A 98 -1.14 -7.20 0.19
N SER A 99 -1.72 -7.16 -1.03
CA SER A 99 -2.26 -5.94 -1.62
C SER A 99 -1.22 -4.80 -1.63
N GLY A 100 -1.48 -3.64 -1.05
CA GLY A 100 -0.50 -2.56 -0.91
C GLY A 100 0.82 -2.99 -0.24
N GLY A 101 0.79 -3.97 0.69
CA GLY A 101 1.98 -4.57 1.28
C GLY A 101 2.83 -5.32 0.25
N TYR A 102 2.21 -6.01 -0.70
CA TYR A 102 2.90 -6.63 -1.83
C TYR A 102 3.42 -5.58 -2.82
N LEU A 103 2.63 -4.53 -3.08
CA LEU A 103 3.01 -3.45 -4.00
C LEU A 103 4.31 -2.78 -3.57
N ILE A 104 4.46 -2.42 -2.29
CA ILE A 104 5.69 -1.76 -1.79
C ILE A 104 6.91 -2.68 -1.87
N SER A 105 6.72 -4.00 -1.69
CA SER A 105 7.78 -5.01 -1.82
C SER A 105 8.37 -5.07 -3.22
N MET A 106 7.62 -4.63 -4.25
CA MET A 106 8.11 -4.56 -5.64
C MET A 106 9.23 -3.53 -5.85
N ALA A 107 9.46 -2.62 -4.92
CA ALA A 107 10.61 -1.72 -4.94
C ALA A 107 11.94 -2.42 -4.57
N ALA A 108 11.88 -3.59 -3.93
CA ALA A 108 13.05 -4.29 -3.43
C ALA A 108 13.86 -4.98 -4.54
N ASP A 109 15.18 -5.08 -4.34
CA ASP A 109 16.08 -5.84 -5.21
C ASP A 109 16.00 -7.35 -4.94
N LYS A 110 15.67 -7.73 -3.70
CA LYS A 110 15.44 -9.10 -3.27
C LYS A 110 14.33 -9.15 -2.23
N ILE A 111 13.49 -10.17 -2.34
CA ILE A 111 12.39 -10.44 -1.44
C ILE A 111 12.64 -11.78 -0.74
N TYR A 112 12.57 -11.77 0.57
CA TYR A 112 12.59 -12.94 1.42
C TYR A 112 11.24 -13.06 2.13
N ALA A 113 10.75 -14.27 2.29
CA ALA A 113 9.50 -14.53 2.99
C ALA A 113 9.64 -15.71 3.93
N ASN A 114 8.90 -15.69 5.04
CA ASN A 114 8.72 -16.89 5.84
C ASN A 114 7.86 -17.90 5.03
N PRO A 115 8.11 -19.21 5.10
CA PRO A 115 7.28 -20.20 4.39
C PRO A 115 5.77 -20.08 4.64
N ASN A 116 5.38 -19.56 5.82
CA ASN A 116 3.99 -19.36 6.21
C ASN A 116 3.46 -17.94 5.91
N THR A 117 4.23 -17.09 5.24
CA THR A 117 3.77 -15.76 4.83
C THR A 117 2.59 -15.87 3.89
N THR A 118 1.58 -15.04 4.12
CA THR A 118 0.48 -14.80 3.18
C THR A 118 0.78 -13.55 2.37
N THR A 119 0.79 -13.69 1.04
CA THR A 119 1.16 -12.62 0.10
C THR A 119 0.20 -12.56 -1.09
N GLY A 120 0.50 -11.76 -2.10
CA GLY A 120 -0.36 -11.58 -3.27
C GLY A 120 -1.47 -10.58 -3.01
N SER A 121 -2.74 -10.99 -3.19
CA SER A 121 -3.89 -10.06 -3.15
C SER A 121 -3.68 -8.87 -4.09
N ILE A 122 -3.18 -9.16 -5.31
CA ILE A 122 -2.96 -8.15 -6.35
C ILE A 122 -4.31 -7.77 -6.90
N GLY A 123 -4.80 -6.61 -6.51
CA GLY A 123 -6.13 -6.14 -6.88
C GLY A 123 -6.47 -4.82 -6.21
N VAL A 124 -7.54 -4.20 -6.69
CA VAL A 124 -8.06 -2.93 -6.17
C VAL A 124 -9.55 -3.11 -5.90
N ILE A 125 -9.98 -2.61 -4.76
CA ILE A 125 -11.40 -2.64 -4.38
C ILE A 125 -11.86 -1.24 -3.98
N MET A 126 -13.06 -0.89 -4.40
CA MET A 126 -13.82 0.21 -3.86
C MET A 126 -15.15 -0.35 -3.36
N SER A 127 -15.46 -0.19 -2.09
CA SER A 127 -16.64 -0.80 -1.46
C SER A 127 -17.36 0.17 -0.54
N GLY A 128 -18.68 -0.04 -0.40
CA GLY A 128 -19.54 0.72 0.47
C GLY A 128 -20.86 -0.01 0.72
N TYR A 129 -21.71 0.60 1.57
CA TYR A 129 -23.05 0.08 1.85
C TYR A 129 -24.10 1.00 1.25
N ASP A 130 -25.05 0.44 0.50
CA ASP A 130 -26.29 1.13 0.16
C ASP A 130 -27.33 0.85 1.28
N LEU A 131 -27.59 1.88 2.09
CA LEU A 131 -28.53 1.82 3.20
C LEU A 131 -29.92 2.34 2.85
N SER A 132 -30.19 2.69 1.58
CA SER A 132 -31.45 3.30 1.16
C SER A 132 -32.67 2.46 1.51
N GLY A 133 -32.61 1.14 1.31
CA GLY A 133 -33.70 0.23 1.68
C GLY A 133 -33.93 0.08 3.19
N LEU A 134 -32.87 0.26 3.99
CA LEU A 134 -33.01 0.30 5.46
C LEU A 134 -33.66 1.60 5.91
N TYR A 135 -33.27 2.73 5.37
CA TYR A 135 -33.86 4.03 5.65
C TYR A 135 -35.34 4.09 5.32
N GLU A 136 -35.73 3.53 4.16
CA GLU A 136 -37.13 3.42 3.77
C GLU A 136 -37.94 2.63 4.79
N LYS A 137 -37.48 1.46 5.23
CA LYS A 137 -38.14 0.65 6.27
C LYS A 137 -38.28 1.34 7.61
N LEU A 138 -37.35 2.23 7.95
CA LEU A 138 -37.35 3.01 9.21
C LEU A 138 -38.11 4.33 9.06
N GLY A 139 -38.66 4.68 7.90
CA GLY A 139 -39.32 5.94 7.65
C GLY A 139 -38.34 7.13 7.64
N ILE A 140 -37.05 6.91 7.45
CA ILE A 140 -36.04 7.93 7.37
C ILE A 140 -35.95 8.40 5.91
N ARG A 141 -36.15 9.70 5.68
CA ARG A 141 -35.99 10.31 4.39
C ARG A 141 -34.63 10.97 4.27
N TYR A 142 -33.76 10.42 3.44
CA TYR A 142 -32.53 11.11 3.02
C TYR A 142 -32.86 12.17 1.98
N VAL A 143 -32.35 13.37 2.15
CA VAL A 143 -32.52 14.49 1.21
C VAL A 143 -31.16 15.04 0.86
N SER A 144 -30.85 15.04 -0.43
CA SER A 144 -29.62 15.60 -0.98
C SER A 144 -29.98 16.65 -2.03
N ILE A 145 -29.31 17.80 -1.98
CA ILE A 145 -29.42 18.88 -2.97
C ILE A 145 -28.01 19.08 -3.51
N THR A 146 -27.81 18.72 -4.77
CA THR A 146 -26.49 18.68 -5.38
C THR A 146 -26.38 19.59 -6.60
N SER A 147 -25.17 20.00 -6.93
CA SER A 147 -24.88 20.78 -8.13
C SER A 147 -24.72 19.92 -9.40
N GLY A 148 -24.73 18.59 -9.27
CA GLY A 148 -24.57 17.65 -10.36
C GLY A 148 -24.79 16.21 -9.92
N ASP A 149 -25.12 15.35 -10.88
CA ASP A 149 -25.60 13.97 -10.65
C ASP A 149 -24.55 13.06 -10.01
N PHE A 150 -23.25 13.36 -10.16
CA PHE A 150 -22.15 12.58 -9.59
C PHE A 150 -21.66 13.08 -8.23
N LYS A 151 -22.36 14.05 -7.62
CA LYS A 151 -21.95 14.64 -6.34
C LYS A 151 -22.39 13.83 -5.13
N ASP A 152 -23.46 13.06 -5.27
CA ASP A 152 -24.03 12.23 -4.21
C ASP A 152 -23.82 10.74 -4.55
N SER A 153 -23.02 10.07 -3.73
CA SER A 153 -22.74 8.64 -3.83
C SER A 153 -23.43 7.80 -2.77
N SER A 154 -24.42 8.37 -2.07
CA SER A 154 -25.18 7.64 -1.02
C SER A 154 -26.00 6.48 -1.58
N LYS A 155 -26.41 6.60 -2.86
CA LYS A 155 -27.03 5.54 -3.64
C LYS A 155 -26.51 5.65 -5.07
N LEU A 156 -25.61 4.72 -5.42
CA LEU A 156 -24.97 4.75 -6.74
C LEU A 156 -25.93 4.36 -7.86
N THR A 157 -25.93 5.13 -8.94
CA THR A 157 -26.51 4.75 -10.23
C THR A 157 -25.55 3.87 -11.02
N ASP A 158 -26.04 3.20 -12.06
CA ASP A 158 -25.20 2.40 -12.94
C ASP A 158 -24.12 3.25 -13.63
N GLU A 159 -24.42 4.49 -13.98
CA GLU A 159 -23.47 5.44 -14.57
C GLU A 159 -22.38 5.84 -13.55
N GLN A 160 -22.75 6.07 -12.30
CA GLN A 160 -21.77 6.37 -11.24
C GLN A 160 -20.88 5.15 -10.95
N ILE A 161 -21.46 3.95 -10.92
CA ILE A 161 -20.71 2.70 -10.78
C ILE A 161 -19.70 2.56 -11.93
N ALA A 162 -20.08 2.85 -13.16
CA ALA A 162 -19.18 2.79 -14.31
C ALA A 162 -17.98 3.73 -14.16
N VAL A 163 -18.19 4.96 -13.68
CA VAL A 163 -17.09 5.92 -13.42
C VAL A 163 -16.14 5.40 -12.34
N PHE A 164 -16.66 4.84 -11.25
CA PHE A 164 -15.82 4.24 -10.21
C PHE A 164 -15.09 2.98 -10.70
N GLN A 165 -15.73 2.18 -11.58
CA GLN A 165 -15.07 1.03 -12.19
C GLN A 165 -13.88 1.45 -13.05
N GLU A 166 -13.98 2.51 -13.83
CA GLU A 166 -12.86 3.05 -14.61
C GLU A 166 -11.67 3.43 -13.71
N GLN A 167 -11.93 4.04 -12.53
CA GLN A 167 -10.88 4.35 -11.56
C GLN A 167 -10.24 3.10 -10.97
N VAL A 168 -11.03 2.09 -10.62
CA VAL A 168 -10.53 0.80 -10.12
C VAL A 168 -9.66 0.13 -11.19
N ASP A 169 -10.08 0.14 -12.44
CA ASP A 169 -9.34 -0.45 -13.56
C ASP A 169 -8.02 0.28 -13.82
N GLU A 170 -7.99 1.61 -13.68
CA GLU A 170 -6.77 2.40 -13.79
C GLU A 170 -5.76 2.03 -12.68
N TYR A 171 -6.21 2.01 -11.41
CA TYR A 171 -5.35 1.63 -10.29
C TYR A 171 -4.88 0.18 -10.39
N TYR A 172 -5.75 -0.73 -10.82
CA TYR A 172 -5.40 -2.12 -11.07
C TYR A 172 -4.33 -2.24 -12.16
N SER A 173 -4.46 -1.51 -13.26
CA SER A 173 -3.48 -1.52 -14.35
C SER A 173 -2.11 -1.02 -13.89
N LYS A 174 -2.07 0.02 -13.06
CA LYS A 174 -0.82 0.49 -12.44
C LYS A 174 -0.20 -0.58 -11.54
N PHE A 175 -1.00 -1.23 -10.71
CA PHE A 175 -0.53 -2.30 -9.83
C PHE A 175 0.06 -3.46 -10.63
N VAL A 176 -0.63 -3.93 -11.68
CA VAL A 176 -0.13 -4.98 -12.58
C VAL A 176 1.23 -4.59 -13.17
N LYS A 177 1.37 -3.35 -13.65
CA LYS A 177 2.63 -2.85 -14.20
C LYS A 177 3.76 -2.86 -13.17
N ILE A 178 3.52 -2.38 -11.95
CA ILE A 178 4.49 -2.38 -10.86
C ILE A 178 4.95 -3.80 -10.54
N VAL A 179 4.02 -4.76 -10.49
CA VAL A 179 4.34 -6.17 -10.24
C VAL A 179 5.14 -6.77 -11.40
N ALA A 180 4.75 -6.49 -12.64
CA ALA A 180 5.45 -6.94 -13.83
C ALA A 180 6.92 -6.48 -13.83
N GLU A 181 7.16 -5.21 -13.54
CA GLU A 181 8.50 -4.64 -13.41
C GLU A 181 9.28 -5.27 -12.24
N GLY A 182 8.68 -5.36 -11.05
CA GLY A 182 9.35 -5.87 -9.85
C GLY A 182 9.66 -7.36 -9.90
N ARG A 183 8.84 -8.16 -10.57
CA ARG A 183 9.01 -9.61 -10.74
C ARG A 183 9.69 -10.00 -12.04
N GLY A 184 9.93 -9.08 -12.98
CA GLY A 184 10.47 -9.39 -14.29
C GLY A 184 9.54 -10.24 -15.16
N MET A 185 8.23 -10.07 -15.01
CA MET A 185 7.16 -10.77 -15.74
C MET A 185 6.53 -9.83 -16.77
N SER A 186 5.84 -10.40 -17.77
CA SER A 186 4.94 -9.62 -18.61
C SER A 186 3.66 -9.24 -17.85
N GLU A 187 3.01 -8.14 -18.24
CA GLU A 187 1.73 -7.76 -17.64
C GLU A 187 0.64 -8.83 -17.85
N ASP A 188 0.66 -9.53 -18.97
CA ASP A 188 -0.31 -10.60 -19.26
C ASP A 188 -0.12 -11.81 -18.33
N GLU A 189 1.13 -12.20 -18.02
CA GLU A 189 1.41 -13.22 -17.01
C GLU A 189 0.91 -12.77 -15.62
N VAL A 190 1.22 -11.53 -15.23
CA VAL A 190 0.74 -10.99 -13.95
C VAL A 190 -0.77 -11.01 -13.87
N LYS A 191 -1.50 -10.61 -14.92
CA LYS A 191 -2.97 -10.62 -14.94
C LYS A 191 -3.57 -12.00 -14.70
N THR A 192 -2.89 -13.09 -15.06
CA THR A 192 -3.37 -14.45 -14.78
C THR A 192 -3.34 -14.80 -13.29
N LEU A 193 -2.51 -14.09 -12.51
CA LEU A 193 -2.31 -14.28 -11.08
C LEU A 193 -2.99 -13.20 -10.23
N ALA A 194 -3.35 -12.08 -10.84
CA ALA A 194 -3.78 -10.84 -10.18
C ALA A 194 -5.32 -10.71 -10.15
N ASP A 195 -6.00 -11.70 -9.62
CA ASP A 195 -7.46 -11.70 -9.43
C ASP A 195 -7.89 -11.35 -8.00
N GLY A 196 -6.95 -10.85 -7.19
CA GLY A 196 -7.19 -10.49 -5.80
C GLY A 196 -7.00 -11.63 -4.80
N ARG A 197 -6.70 -12.85 -5.25
CA ARG A 197 -6.42 -13.97 -4.33
C ARG A 197 -5.11 -13.80 -3.60
N VAL A 198 -5.02 -14.44 -2.43
CA VAL A 198 -3.78 -14.56 -1.68
C VAL A 198 -3.05 -15.84 -2.04
N TYR A 199 -1.74 -15.83 -1.80
CA TYR A 199 -0.82 -16.94 -2.01
C TYR A 199 -0.02 -17.20 -0.75
N THR A 200 0.40 -18.45 -0.54
CA THR A 200 1.49 -18.72 0.39
C THR A 200 2.83 -18.31 -0.24
N ALA A 201 3.87 -18.14 0.60
CA ALA A 201 5.19 -17.86 0.07
C ALA A 201 5.67 -18.91 -0.93
N ASP A 202 5.41 -20.21 -0.67
CA ASP A 202 5.79 -21.29 -1.57
C ASP A 202 5.09 -21.20 -2.94
N GLN A 203 3.80 -20.83 -2.96
CA GLN A 203 3.06 -20.60 -4.20
C GLN A 203 3.57 -19.37 -4.97
N ALA A 204 4.12 -18.40 -4.27
CA ALA A 204 4.65 -17.18 -4.88
C ALA A 204 6.09 -17.33 -5.42
N LEU A 205 6.77 -18.44 -5.13
CA LEU A 205 8.09 -18.76 -5.69
C LEU A 205 8.02 -19.28 -7.12
N GLY A 206 6.92 -19.86 -7.53
CA GLY A 206 6.68 -20.43 -8.88
C GLY A 206 6.11 -19.42 -9.84
#